data_133265dca7fd45744cb7c2a9b7185084
#
_entry.id   133265dca7fd45744cb7c2a9b7185084
#
_cell.length_a   1.000
_cell.length_b   1.000
_cell.length_c   1.000
_cell.angle_alpha   90.00
_cell.angle_beta   90.00
_cell.angle_gamma   90.00
#
_symmetry.space_group_name_H-M   'P 1'
#
loop_
_entity.id
_entity.type
_entity.pdbx_description
1 polymer ?
#
loop_
_entity_poly.entity_id
_entity_poly.type
_entity_poly.pdbx_seq_one_letter_code
_entity_poly.pdbx_strand_id
1 'polypeptide(L)'
;AASPADRSVVGGGERAAEWLDSARVLIGNYFRMENPSFLEPAARESFVNARLPSGLAIRGIIDRVDRAPDGALRIVDYKTGKSPNPRFQEEALFQMRFYAAAVRLSRGVLPRRTQLIYLKDGRTLTYDPVPGDVAAIASELDSTWSAIEERLDSRRFEPRPSKLCDWCRFKELCPEFGGVAPDMDASGARALRTAKEPAGPS
;
A
#
# COMPACT_ATOMS: atom_id res chain seq x y z
N ALA A 1 -20.28 5.48 -21.02
CA ALA A 1 -20.28 4.08 -21.46
C ALA A 1 -18.84 3.59 -21.44
N ALA A 2 -18.57 2.43 -20.79
CA ALA A 2 -17.22 1.84 -20.73
C ALA A 2 -16.73 1.49 -22.15
N SER A 3 -15.43 1.71 -22.40
CA SER A 3 -14.82 1.41 -23.70
C SER A 3 -14.81 -0.11 -23.98
N PRO A 4 -14.69 -0.56 -25.24
CA PRO A 4 -14.53 -1.98 -25.54
C PRO A 4 -13.34 -2.66 -24.83
N ALA A 5 -12.23 -1.88 -24.61
CA ALA A 5 -11.05 -2.35 -23.87
C ALA A 5 -11.38 -2.60 -22.38
N ASP A 6 -12.21 -1.75 -21.75
CA ASP A 6 -12.61 -1.91 -20.36
C ASP A 6 -13.46 -3.18 -20.14
N ARG A 7 -14.25 -3.56 -21.16
CA ARG A 7 -15.08 -4.77 -21.11
C ARG A 7 -14.27 -6.06 -21.18
N SER A 8 -13.10 -6.03 -21.82
CA SER A 8 -12.22 -7.21 -21.93
C SER A 8 -11.55 -7.58 -20.60
N VAL A 9 -11.34 -6.60 -19.72
CA VAL A 9 -10.69 -6.80 -18.41
C VAL A 9 -11.61 -7.53 -17.42
N VAL A 10 -12.93 -7.28 -17.51
CA VAL A 10 -13.91 -7.88 -16.56
C VAL A 10 -14.45 -9.22 -17.06
N GLY A 11 -14.17 -9.60 -18.32
CA GLY A 11 -14.81 -10.76 -18.97
C GLY A 11 -16.22 -10.43 -19.45
N GLY A 12 -16.77 -11.23 -20.37
CA GLY A 12 -18.11 -11.01 -20.93
C GLY A 12 -19.21 -11.66 -20.10
N GLY A 13 -20.45 -11.16 -20.27
CA GLY A 13 -21.66 -11.83 -19.80
C GLY A 13 -21.83 -11.90 -18.27
N GLU A 14 -21.98 -13.11 -17.72
CA GLU A 14 -22.26 -13.36 -16.30
C GLU A 14 -21.20 -12.78 -15.36
N ARG A 15 -19.91 -12.89 -15.68
CA ARG A 15 -18.82 -12.34 -14.85
C ARG A 15 -18.91 -10.82 -14.69
N ALA A 16 -19.30 -10.12 -15.75
CA ALA A 16 -19.47 -8.67 -15.68
C ALA A 16 -20.66 -8.29 -14.78
N ALA A 17 -21.76 -9.07 -14.83
CA ALA A 17 -22.91 -8.87 -13.94
C ALA A 17 -22.55 -9.11 -12.47
N GLU A 18 -21.91 -10.22 -12.15
CA GLU A 18 -21.42 -10.53 -10.79
C GLU A 18 -20.46 -9.45 -10.24
N TRP A 19 -19.55 -8.96 -11.10
CA TRP A 19 -18.63 -7.88 -10.72
C TRP A 19 -19.39 -6.59 -10.41
N LEU A 20 -20.36 -6.20 -11.26
CA LEU A 20 -21.20 -5.03 -11.03
C LEU A 20 -22.03 -5.14 -9.76
N ASP A 21 -22.57 -6.32 -9.47
CA ASP A 21 -23.34 -6.55 -8.26
C ASP A 21 -22.45 -6.46 -7.01
N SER A 22 -21.25 -7.01 -7.08
CA SER A 22 -20.27 -6.83 -6.00
C SER A 22 -19.91 -5.35 -5.77
N ALA A 23 -19.70 -4.59 -6.84
CA ALA A 23 -19.42 -3.16 -6.75
C ALA A 23 -20.60 -2.37 -6.14
N ARG A 24 -21.85 -2.70 -6.50
CA ARG A 24 -23.04 -2.09 -5.90
C ARG A 24 -23.12 -2.33 -4.39
N VAL A 25 -22.79 -3.55 -3.95
CA VAL A 25 -22.75 -3.89 -2.52
C VAL A 25 -21.71 -3.02 -1.79
N LEU A 26 -20.50 -2.91 -2.35
CA LEU A 26 -19.43 -2.09 -1.74
C LEU A 26 -19.82 -0.60 -1.65
N ILE A 27 -20.40 -0.06 -2.73
CA ILE A 27 -20.88 1.33 -2.75
C ILE A 27 -22.02 1.52 -1.74
N GLY A 28 -22.97 0.58 -1.67
CA GLY A 28 -24.04 0.62 -0.68
C GLY A 28 -23.51 0.58 0.76
N ASN A 29 -22.45 -0.20 1.01
CA ASN A 29 -21.78 -0.24 2.31
C ASN A 29 -21.08 1.09 2.62
N TYR A 30 -20.41 1.69 1.63
CA TYR A 30 -19.80 3.01 1.79
C TYR A 30 -20.83 4.04 2.27
N PHE A 31 -21.98 4.17 1.61
CA PHE A 31 -23.03 5.12 2.01
C PHE A 31 -23.69 4.81 3.37
N ARG A 32 -23.59 3.58 3.85
CA ARG A 32 -24.01 3.22 5.21
C ARG A 32 -22.97 3.61 6.28
N MET A 33 -21.69 3.55 5.92
CA MET A 33 -20.59 3.86 6.85
C MET A 33 -20.28 5.35 6.92
N GLU A 34 -20.43 6.07 5.80
CA GLU A 34 -20.12 7.49 5.69
C GLU A 34 -21.17 8.22 4.87
N ASN A 35 -21.40 9.49 5.22
CA ASN A 35 -22.22 10.37 4.41
C ASN A 35 -21.33 11.37 3.67
N PRO A 36 -21.08 11.17 2.36
CA PRO A 36 -20.17 12.02 1.59
C PRO A 36 -20.62 13.48 1.47
N SER A 37 -21.91 13.77 1.69
CA SER A 37 -22.43 15.15 1.67
C SER A 37 -21.91 16.00 2.81
N PHE A 38 -21.41 15.37 3.88
CA PHE A 38 -20.83 16.04 5.05
C PHE A 38 -19.31 15.85 5.15
N LEU A 39 -18.69 15.27 4.13
CA LEU A 39 -17.26 15.04 4.10
C LEU A 39 -16.59 16.14 3.26
N GLU A 40 -15.77 16.96 3.90
CA GLU A 40 -14.90 17.95 3.24
C GLU A 40 -13.42 17.55 3.47
N PRO A 41 -12.90 16.57 2.71
CA PRO A 41 -11.52 16.16 2.90
C PRO A 41 -10.54 17.26 2.47
N ALA A 42 -9.49 17.42 3.27
CA ALA A 42 -8.39 18.34 2.94
C ALA A 42 -7.62 17.92 1.69
N ALA A 43 -7.58 16.60 1.40
CA ALA A 43 -6.99 16.06 0.17
C ALA A 43 -7.56 14.66 -0.15
N ARG A 44 -7.57 14.32 -1.45
CA ARG A 44 -7.88 12.99 -1.99
C ARG A 44 -6.75 12.57 -2.90
N GLU A 45 -6.52 11.24 -3.02
CA GLU A 45 -5.47 10.65 -3.85
C GLU A 45 -4.13 11.39 -3.67
N SER A 46 -3.80 11.62 -2.39
CA SER A 46 -2.70 12.50 -2.01
C SER A 46 -1.36 11.77 -2.06
N PHE A 47 -0.49 12.17 -2.97
CA PHE A 47 0.87 11.67 -3.02
C PHE A 47 1.66 12.13 -1.78
N VAL A 48 2.33 11.18 -1.14
CA VAL A 48 3.32 11.43 -0.10
C VAL A 48 4.66 10.90 -0.56
N ASN A 49 5.66 11.80 -0.55
CA ASN A 49 7.05 11.47 -0.82
C ASN A 49 7.85 11.91 0.41
N ALA A 50 8.61 11.02 0.98
CA ALA A 50 9.43 11.31 2.15
C ALA A 50 10.77 10.59 2.05
N ARG A 51 11.73 11.02 2.85
CA ARG A 51 13.01 10.33 3.06
C ARG A 51 13.15 9.97 4.51
N LEU A 52 13.59 8.74 4.74
CA LEU A 52 14.00 8.29 6.06
C LEU A 52 15.30 9.00 6.48
N PRO A 53 15.67 9.02 7.77
CA PRO A 53 16.98 9.54 8.21
C PRO A 53 18.16 8.86 7.52
N SER A 54 18.03 7.61 7.11
CA SER A 54 19.02 6.86 6.32
C SER A 54 19.19 7.34 4.87
N GLY A 55 18.31 8.24 4.39
CA GLY A 55 18.26 8.67 3.01
C GLY A 55 17.34 7.81 2.11
N LEU A 56 16.82 6.68 2.60
CA LEU A 56 15.90 5.85 1.83
C LEU A 56 14.63 6.62 1.46
N ALA A 57 14.33 6.70 0.17
CA ALA A 57 13.12 7.35 -0.32
C ALA A 57 11.91 6.41 -0.16
N ILE A 58 10.85 6.94 0.41
CA ILE A 58 9.56 6.26 0.52
C ILE A 58 8.48 7.09 -0.16
N ARG A 59 7.51 6.42 -0.76
CA ARG A 59 6.38 7.07 -1.42
C ARG A 59 5.10 6.27 -1.21
N GLY A 60 3.98 6.95 -1.24
CA GLY A 60 2.66 6.34 -1.18
C GLY A 60 1.58 7.26 -1.73
N ILE A 61 0.40 6.72 -1.89
CA ILE A 61 -0.81 7.47 -2.24
C ILE A 61 -1.80 7.23 -1.12
N ILE A 62 -2.33 8.31 -0.57
CA ILE A 62 -3.33 8.28 0.50
C ILE A 62 -4.69 8.61 -0.13
N ASP A 63 -5.66 7.70 0.02
CA ASP A 63 -6.99 7.88 -0.60
C ASP A 63 -7.67 9.17 -0.10
N ARG A 64 -7.62 9.44 1.22
CA ARG A 64 -8.22 10.64 1.80
C ARG A 64 -7.47 11.14 3.03
N VAL A 65 -7.32 12.45 3.08
CA VAL A 65 -6.83 13.17 4.27
C VAL A 65 -7.90 14.13 4.73
N ASP A 66 -8.37 13.97 5.96
CA ASP A 66 -9.28 14.91 6.61
C ASP A 66 -8.51 15.81 7.55
N ARG A 67 -9.02 17.03 7.76
CA ARG A 67 -8.49 18.01 8.71
C ARG A 67 -9.58 18.43 9.67
N ALA A 68 -9.35 18.26 10.95
CA ALA A 68 -10.22 18.75 11.99
C ALA A 68 -10.07 20.28 12.16
N PRO A 69 -11.04 20.97 12.80
CA PRO A 69 -10.98 22.41 13.04
C PRO A 69 -9.74 22.86 13.83
N ASP A 70 -9.19 22.00 14.68
CA ASP A 70 -7.95 22.23 15.44
C ASP A 70 -6.66 21.94 14.63
N GLY A 71 -6.82 21.62 13.33
CA GLY A 71 -5.72 21.32 12.42
C GLY A 71 -5.22 19.89 12.43
N ALA A 72 -5.73 19.02 13.33
CA ALA A 72 -5.33 17.63 13.39
C ALA A 72 -5.73 16.87 12.12
N LEU A 73 -4.83 15.98 11.67
CA LEU A 73 -5.04 15.18 10.46
C LEU A 73 -5.57 13.79 10.82
N ARG A 74 -6.50 13.31 9.98
CA ARG A 74 -6.92 11.91 9.91
C ARG A 74 -6.61 11.40 8.50
N ILE A 75 -5.94 10.25 8.43
CA ILE A 75 -5.69 9.52 7.18
C ILE A 75 -6.73 8.42 7.08
N VAL A 76 -7.34 8.30 5.91
CA VAL A 76 -8.33 7.26 5.60
C VAL A 76 -7.92 6.54 4.32
N ASP A 77 -7.98 5.21 4.35
CA ASP A 77 -7.74 4.35 3.21
C ASP A 77 -8.90 3.34 3.09
N TYR A 78 -9.41 3.18 1.87
CA TYR A 78 -10.56 2.32 1.60
C TYR A 78 -10.14 0.96 1.08
N LYS A 79 -10.68 -0.09 1.68
CA LYS A 79 -10.41 -1.47 1.33
C LYS A 79 -11.67 -2.16 0.78
N THR A 80 -11.58 -2.71 -0.43
CA THR A 80 -12.67 -3.47 -1.05
C THR A 80 -12.75 -4.91 -0.54
N GLY A 81 -11.71 -5.40 0.15
CA GLY A 81 -11.65 -6.70 0.79
C GLY A 81 -12.40 -6.77 2.12
N LYS A 82 -12.37 -7.95 2.76
CA LYS A 82 -12.79 -8.13 4.16
C LYS A 82 -11.73 -7.63 5.11
N SER A 83 -12.15 -7.14 6.28
CA SER A 83 -11.25 -6.84 7.38
C SER A 83 -10.46 -8.09 7.81
N PRO A 84 -9.18 -7.96 8.17
CA PRO A 84 -8.38 -9.07 8.65
C PRO A 84 -8.93 -9.60 9.98
N ASN A 85 -8.70 -10.89 10.23
CA ASN A 85 -8.96 -11.46 11.55
C ASN A 85 -8.11 -10.71 12.60
N PRO A 86 -8.65 -10.44 13.81
CA PRO A 86 -7.90 -9.76 14.88
C PRO A 86 -6.50 -10.33 15.17
N ARG A 87 -6.30 -11.62 14.91
CA ARG A 87 -4.99 -12.29 15.10
C ARG A 87 -3.98 -12.01 13.97
N PHE A 88 -4.39 -11.39 12.85
CA PHE A 88 -3.59 -11.18 11.65
C PHE A 88 -3.71 -9.74 11.15
N GLN A 89 -3.64 -8.78 12.08
CA GLN A 89 -3.78 -7.34 11.75
C GLN A 89 -2.42 -6.65 11.52
N GLU A 90 -1.30 -7.37 11.59
CA GLU A 90 0.03 -6.76 11.53
C GLU A 90 0.28 -6.00 10.22
N GLU A 91 -0.13 -6.56 9.08
CA GLU A 91 -0.01 -5.86 7.78
C GLU A 91 -0.83 -4.57 7.72
N ALA A 92 -2.04 -4.61 8.29
CA ALA A 92 -2.91 -3.44 8.37
C ALA A 92 -2.31 -2.37 9.29
N LEU A 93 -1.76 -2.78 10.44
CA LEU A 93 -1.07 -1.89 11.38
C LEU A 93 0.21 -1.32 10.76
N PHE A 94 0.98 -2.13 10.03
CA PHE A 94 2.16 -1.66 9.30
C PHE A 94 1.77 -0.56 8.32
N GLN A 95 0.74 -0.76 7.50
CA GLN A 95 0.27 0.24 6.54
C GLN A 95 -0.14 1.55 7.23
N MET A 96 -0.89 1.46 8.34
CA MET A 96 -1.34 2.63 9.09
C MET A 96 -0.17 3.42 9.68
N ARG A 97 0.83 2.73 10.25
CA ARG A 97 2.07 3.35 10.77
C ARG A 97 2.92 3.93 9.65
N PHE A 98 3.04 3.22 8.52
CA PHE A 98 3.76 3.68 7.34
C PHE A 98 3.21 5.02 6.84
N TYR A 99 1.91 5.13 6.64
CA TYR A 99 1.30 6.40 6.21
C TYR A 99 1.49 7.52 7.24
N ALA A 100 1.37 7.21 8.54
CA ALA A 100 1.63 8.18 9.59
C ALA A 100 3.07 8.69 9.57
N ALA A 101 4.05 7.79 9.41
CA ALA A 101 5.46 8.13 9.30
C ALA A 101 5.74 8.94 8.03
N ALA A 102 5.21 8.53 6.87
CA ALA A 102 5.39 9.25 5.60
C ALA A 102 4.84 10.68 5.68
N VAL A 103 3.65 10.88 6.28
CA VAL A 103 3.08 12.22 6.47
C VAL A 103 3.91 13.03 7.48
N ARG A 104 4.35 12.43 8.58
CA ARG A 104 5.22 13.11 9.55
C ARG A 104 6.51 13.60 8.91
N LEU A 105 7.17 12.75 8.12
CA LEU A 105 8.44 13.06 7.47
C LEU A 105 8.29 14.08 6.33
N SER A 106 7.18 14.02 5.57
CA SER A 106 6.97 14.92 4.42
C SER A 106 6.36 16.27 4.80
N ARG A 107 5.49 16.30 5.82
CA ARG A 107 4.69 17.49 6.19
C ARG A 107 5.01 18.04 7.58
N GLY A 108 5.88 17.39 8.35
CA GLY A 108 6.24 17.82 9.71
C GLY A 108 5.16 17.57 10.77
N VAL A 109 3.98 17.02 10.40
CA VAL A 109 2.83 16.81 11.30
C VAL A 109 2.55 15.33 11.43
N LEU A 110 2.51 14.81 12.66
CA LEU A 110 2.04 13.45 12.92
C LEU A 110 0.51 13.45 12.88
N PRO A 111 -0.12 12.61 12.02
CA PRO A 111 -1.57 12.48 12.02
C PRO A 111 -2.07 12.02 13.38
N ARG A 112 -3.20 12.58 13.84
CA ARG A 112 -3.84 12.12 15.08
C ARG A 112 -4.40 10.72 14.94
N ARG A 113 -4.83 10.36 13.72
CA ARG A 113 -5.50 9.08 13.45
C ARG A 113 -5.25 8.57 12.07
N THR A 114 -5.12 7.25 11.94
CA THR A 114 -5.19 6.52 10.67
C THR A 114 -6.33 5.51 10.73
N GLN A 115 -7.06 5.34 9.62
CA GLN A 115 -8.22 4.45 9.52
C GLN A 115 -8.19 3.66 8.22
N LEU A 116 -8.44 2.35 8.31
CA LEU A 116 -8.73 1.49 7.16
C LEU A 116 -10.22 1.14 7.19
N ILE A 117 -10.94 1.53 6.15
CA ILE A 117 -12.39 1.31 6.03
C ILE A 117 -12.62 0.14 5.08
N TYR A 118 -13.06 -1.00 5.62
CA TYR A 118 -13.32 -2.23 4.86
C TYR A 118 -14.77 -2.24 4.38
N LEU A 119 -14.96 -1.95 3.09
CA LEU A 119 -16.29 -1.81 2.50
C LEU A 119 -17.04 -3.13 2.39
N LYS A 120 -16.33 -4.27 2.32
CA LYS A 120 -16.97 -5.58 2.13
C LYS A 120 -17.77 -6.05 3.34
N ASP A 121 -17.30 -5.78 4.54
CA ASP A 121 -17.92 -6.21 5.80
C ASP A 121 -18.29 -5.05 6.72
N GLY A 122 -18.15 -3.80 6.26
CA GLY A 122 -18.57 -2.61 6.98
C GLY A 122 -17.76 -2.36 8.26
N ARG A 123 -16.51 -2.80 8.31
CA ARG A 123 -15.64 -2.63 9.49
C ARG A 123 -14.61 -1.54 9.27
N THR A 124 -14.22 -0.89 10.37
CA THR A 124 -13.13 0.10 10.37
C THR A 124 -12.07 -0.34 11.38
N LEU A 125 -10.83 -0.38 10.91
CA LEU A 125 -9.67 -0.43 11.81
C LEU A 125 -9.17 0.99 12.05
N THR A 126 -8.88 1.31 13.29
CA THR A 126 -8.41 2.63 13.70
C THR A 126 -7.13 2.49 14.49
N TYR A 127 -6.18 3.36 14.19
CA TYR A 127 -4.91 3.46 14.90
C TYR A 127 -4.58 4.93 15.16
N ASP A 128 -4.20 5.26 16.38
CA ASP A 128 -3.76 6.61 16.78
C ASP A 128 -2.22 6.60 16.92
N PRO A 129 -1.50 7.13 15.91
CA PRO A 129 -0.04 7.06 15.87
C PRO A 129 0.62 7.82 17.02
N VAL A 130 1.73 7.27 17.50
CA VAL A 130 2.59 7.90 18.50
C VAL A 130 3.95 8.26 17.89
N PRO A 131 4.70 9.25 18.45
CA PRO A 131 5.99 9.66 17.89
C PRO A 131 6.99 8.52 17.69
N GLY A 132 6.98 7.51 18.57
CA GLY A 132 7.85 6.33 18.46
C GLY A 132 7.61 5.46 17.23
N ASP A 133 6.41 5.50 16.65
CA ASP A 133 6.10 4.72 15.44
C ASP A 133 6.94 5.14 14.25
N VAL A 134 7.28 6.43 14.14
CA VAL A 134 8.08 6.94 13.03
C VAL A 134 9.48 6.31 13.03
N ALA A 135 10.10 6.21 14.20
CA ALA A 135 11.42 5.58 14.34
C ALA A 135 11.33 4.05 14.12
N ALA A 136 10.28 3.41 14.64
CA ALA A 136 10.07 1.97 14.48
C ALA A 136 9.89 1.59 13.00
N ILE A 137 9.03 2.31 12.26
CA ILE A 137 8.84 2.10 10.83
C ILE A 137 10.12 2.40 10.03
N ALA A 138 10.84 3.48 10.36
CA ALA A 138 12.10 3.77 9.70
C ALA A 138 13.11 2.61 9.85
N SER A 139 13.26 2.09 11.07
CA SER A 139 14.14 0.94 11.34
C SER A 139 13.72 -0.32 10.58
N GLU A 140 12.43 -0.63 10.52
CA GLU A 140 11.89 -1.79 9.79
C GLU A 140 12.12 -1.67 8.29
N LEU A 141 11.90 -0.48 7.72
CA LEU A 141 12.13 -0.22 6.30
C LEU A 141 13.62 -0.26 5.95
N ASP A 142 14.48 0.30 6.81
CA ASP A 142 15.94 0.25 6.61
C ASP A 142 16.46 -1.19 6.67
N SER A 143 15.96 -2.00 7.61
CA SER A 143 16.29 -3.43 7.69
C SER A 143 15.85 -4.19 6.44
N THR A 144 14.64 -3.91 5.97
CA THR A 144 14.11 -4.50 4.73
C THR A 144 14.96 -4.11 3.52
N TRP A 145 15.33 -2.82 3.44
CA TRP A 145 16.16 -2.32 2.34
C TRP A 145 17.56 -2.93 2.38
N SER A 146 18.19 -3.05 3.54
CA SER A 146 19.49 -3.71 3.70
C SER A 146 19.45 -5.16 3.23
N ALA A 147 18.39 -5.90 3.56
CA ALA A 147 18.21 -7.26 3.07
C ALA A 147 18.02 -7.32 1.53
N ILE A 148 17.41 -6.31 0.91
CA ILE A 148 17.32 -6.18 -0.54
C ILE A 148 18.71 -5.89 -1.14
N GLU A 149 19.50 -4.98 -0.54
CA GLU A 149 20.86 -4.66 -1.00
C GLU A 149 21.78 -5.89 -0.97
N GLU A 150 21.73 -6.70 0.07
CA GLU A 150 22.49 -7.97 0.16
C GLU A 150 22.12 -8.95 -0.96
N ARG A 151 20.82 -9.02 -1.31
CA ARG A 151 20.36 -9.86 -2.42
C ARG A 151 20.74 -9.32 -3.78
N LEU A 152 20.76 -8.00 -3.94
CA LEU A 152 21.26 -7.33 -5.14
C LEU A 152 22.78 -7.57 -5.33
N ASP A 153 23.54 -7.58 -4.24
CA ASP A 153 24.99 -7.85 -4.26
C ASP A 153 25.28 -9.30 -4.64
N SER A 154 24.59 -10.23 -4.00
CA SER A 154 24.72 -11.66 -4.31
C SER A 154 24.06 -12.06 -5.63
N ARG A 155 23.20 -11.19 -6.19
CA ARG A 155 22.33 -11.49 -7.36
C ARG A 155 21.43 -12.71 -7.14
N ARG A 156 21.09 -13.00 -5.90
CA ARG A 156 20.25 -14.13 -5.51
C ARG A 156 19.03 -13.66 -4.77
N PHE A 157 17.87 -13.95 -5.33
CA PHE A 157 16.56 -13.75 -4.71
C PHE A 157 15.90 -15.10 -4.54
N GLU A 158 16.07 -15.68 -3.35
CA GLU A 158 15.48 -16.98 -3.03
C GLU A 158 13.95 -16.87 -3.02
N PRO A 159 13.26 -17.74 -3.76
CA PRO A 159 11.80 -17.76 -3.75
C PRO A 159 11.28 -18.19 -2.39
N ARG A 160 10.10 -17.69 -2.03
CA ARG A 160 9.39 -18.08 -0.81
C ARG A 160 8.02 -18.64 -1.18
N PRO A 161 7.88 -19.97 -1.26
CA PRO A 161 6.61 -20.61 -1.61
C PRO A 161 5.49 -20.20 -0.65
N SER A 162 4.34 -19.86 -1.21
CA SER A 162 3.15 -19.48 -0.46
C SER A 162 1.90 -19.80 -1.29
N LYS A 163 0.71 -19.61 -0.72
CA LYS A 163 -0.57 -19.74 -1.44
C LYS A 163 -0.67 -18.78 -2.63
N LEU A 164 0.08 -17.68 -2.66
CA LEU A 164 0.11 -16.73 -3.78
C LEU A 164 0.80 -17.31 -5.02
N CYS A 165 1.58 -18.39 -4.88
CA CYS A 165 2.22 -19.05 -6.01
C CYS A 165 1.21 -19.64 -7.01
N ASP A 166 -0.03 -19.92 -6.58
CA ASP A 166 -1.08 -20.42 -7.47
C ASP A 166 -1.52 -19.39 -8.52
N TRP A 167 -1.31 -18.10 -8.25
CA TRP A 167 -1.61 -16.99 -9.16
C TRP A 167 -0.35 -16.29 -9.69
N CYS A 168 0.84 -16.83 -9.38
CA CYS A 168 2.10 -16.22 -9.79
C CYS A 168 2.32 -16.42 -11.30
N ARG A 169 2.39 -15.32 -12.06
CA ARG A 169 2.68 -15.37 -13.50
C ARG A 169 4.10 -15.76 -13.84
N PHE A 170 5.00 -15.81 -12.85
CA PHE A 170 6.41 -16.21 -13.01
C PHE A 170 6.66 -17.65 -12.55
N LYS A 171 5.61 -18.45 -12.31
CA LYS A 171 5.71 -19.81 -11.78
C LYS A 171 6.58 -20.72 -12.66
N GLU A 172 6.47 -20.58 -13.99
CA GLU A 172 7.25 -21.36 -14.96
C GLU A 172 8.76 -21.04 -14.93
N LEU A 173 9.14 -19.85 -14.49
CA LEU A 173 10.54 -19.42 -14.35
C LEU A 173 11.07 -19.66 -12.92
N CYS A 174 10.22 -20.06 -12.00
CA CYS A 174 10.58 -20.16 -10.59
C CYS A 174 11.29 -21.49 -10.29
N PRO A 175 12.50 -21.46 -9.67
CA PRO A 175 13.24 -22.69 -9.33
C PRO A 175 12.47 -23.65 -8.42
N GLU A 176 11.59 -23.14 -7.53
CA GLU A 176 10.74 -23.97 -6.66
C GLU A 176 9.75 -24.85 -7.43
N PHE A 177 9.47 -24.50 -8.69
CA PHE A 177 8.58 -25.26 -9.57
C PHE A 177 9.33 -25.84 -10.77
N GLY A 178 10.67 -25.99 -10.68
CA GLY A 178 11.50 -26.60 -11.72
C GLY A 178 11.86 -25.66 -12.87
N GLY A 179 11.55 -24.37 -12.76
CA GLY A 179 11.94 -23.36 -13.74
C GLY A 179 13.37 -22.88 -13.59
N VAL A 180 13.82 -22.10 -14.57
CA VAL A 180 15.12 -21.44 -14.55
C VAL A 180 14.90 -19.94 -14.51
N ALA A 181 15.28 -19.31 -13.42
CA ALA A 181 15.19 -17.85 -13.30
C ALA A 181 16.22 -17.22 -14.27
N PRO A 182 15.83 -16.13 -14.99
CA PRO A 182 16.77 -15.38 -15.79
C PRO A 182 17.83 -14.71 -14.91
N ASP A 183 19.04 -14.60 -15.42
CA ASP A 183 20.11 -13.88 -14.73
C ASP A 183 19.77 -12.39 -14.58
N MET A 184 20.01 -11.85 -13.40
CA MET A 184 19.90 -10.42 -13.17
C MET A 184 21.13 -9.71 -13.76
N ASP A 185 20.90 -8.81 -14.70
CA ASP A 185 21.98 -7.98 -15.23
C ASP A 185 22.39 -6.85 -14.26
N ALA A 186 23.61 -6.31 -14.50
CA ALA A 186 24.14 -5.26 -13.65
C ALA A 186 23.35 -3.93 -13.76
N SER A 187 22.67 -3.69 -14.88
CA SER A 187 21.88 -2.48 -15.11
C SER A 187 20.58 -2.51 -14.30
N GLY A 188 19.90 -3.67 -14.26
CA GLY A 188 18.71 -3.88 -13.43
C GLY A 188 19.02 -3.73 -11.93
N ALA A 189 20.11 -4.31 -11.45
CA ALA A 189 20.57 -4.17 -10.08
C ALA A 189 20.89 -2.70 -9.72
N ARG A 190 21.52 -1.97 -10.63
CA ARG A 190 21.82 -0.53 -10.44
C ARG A 190 20.56 0.30 -10.40
N ALA A 191 19.60 0.07 -11.29
CA ALA A 191 18.34 0.79 -11.32
C ALA A 191 17.55 0.67 -10.00
N LEU A 192 17.59 -0.49 -9.34
CA LEU A 192 16.95 -0.69 -8.05
C LEU A 192 17.66 0.06 -6.90
N ARG A 193 18.97 0.27 -6.99
CA ARG A 193 19.76 0.99 -5.94
C ARG A 193 19.50 2.50 -5.92
N THR A 194 19.02 3.09 -7.01
CA THR A 194 18.74 4.54 -7.09
C THR A 194 17.66 5.00 -6.12
N ALA A 195 16.87 4.08 -5.55
CA ALA A 195 15.89 4.41 -4.51
C ALA A 195 16.52 5.07 -3.26
N LYS A 196 17.82 4.86 -3.00
CA LYS A 196 18.57 5.43 -1.86
C LYS A 196 19.42 6.63 -2.23
N GLU A 197 19.62 6.92 -3.50
CA GLU A 197 20.40 8.09 -3.91
C GLU A 197 19.63 9.38 -3.57
N PRO A 198 20.34 10.39 -3.00
CA PRO A 198 19.71 11.68 -2.79
C PRO A 198 19.27 12.25 -4.14
N ALA A 199 18.06 12.77 -4.24
CA ALA A 199 17.68 13.58 -5.39
C ALA A 199 18.69 14.74 -5.43
N GLY A 200 19.41 14.88 -6.54
CA GLY A 200 20.30 16.00 -6.74
C GLY A 200 19.54 17.31 -6.50
N PRO A 201 20.23 18.40 -6.15
CA PRO A 201 19.59 19.68 -5.93
C PRO A 201 18.85 20.10 -7.21
N SER A 202 17.53 20.29 -7.09
CA SER A 202 16.66 20.84 -8.12
C SER A 202 16.82 22.37 -8.20
#